data_f9130e73a4e3673616507c68f61706be
#
_entry.id   f9130e73a4e3673616507c68f61706be
#
_cell.length_a   1.000
_cell.length_b   1.000
_cell.length_c   1.000
_cell.angle_alpha   90.00
_cell.angle_beta   90.00
_cell.angle_gamma   90.00
#
_symmetry.space_group_name_H-M   'P 1'
#
loop_
_entity.id
_entity.type
_entity.pdbx_description
1 polymer ?
#
loop_
_entity_poly.entity_id
_entity_poly.type
_entity_poly.pdbx_seq_one_letter_code
_entity_poly.pdbx_strand_id
1 'polypeptide(L)'
;MQWADGKIRCHWVSPTNTTYLRYHDEEWGRPVHDDHMLFEMLILENFQAGLTWECVLNKREAFRRAFDGFDLRKVASYSEEKLTALQADSGIIRNRLKIRAAVVNAQVFQKIQQEWGSFDRYLWHWTDEKIIQEVDKVSSPLSDAISKDLKKRGMKFVGTVIIYAYLQAVGVINSHESGCFLNPSQQ
;
A
#
# COMPACT_ATOMS: atom_id res chain seq x y z
N MET A 1 -10.35 1.13 -23.56
CA MET A 1 -11.22 2.33 -23.70
C MET A 1 -10.30 3.51 -23.94
N GLN A 2 -10.56 4.33 -24.96
CA GLN A 2 -9.78 5.54 -25.22
C GLN A 2 -10.39 6.70 -24.42
N TRP A 3 -9.57 7.39 -23.67
CA TRP A 3 -9.99 8.51 -22.82
C TRP A 3 -9.98 9.82 -23.63
N ALA A 4 -10.64 10.87 -23.11
CA ALA A 4 -10.72 12.18 -23.79
C ALA A 4 -9.32 12.81 -24.05
N ASP A 5 -8.32 12.46 -23.24
CA ASP A 5 -6.92 12.88 -23.40
C ASP A 5 -6.10 11.98 -24.36
N GLY A 6 -6.74 11.02 -25.01
CA GLY A 6 -6.13 10.08 -25.96
C GLY A 6 -5.30 8.95 -25.34
N LYS A 7 -5.12 8.94 -24.00
CA LYS A 7 -4.34 7.91 -23.31
C LYS A 7 -5.15 6.62 -23.18
N ILE A 8 -4.46 5.48 -23.17
CA ILE A 8 -5.02 4.18 -22.82
C ILE A 8 -4.54 3.85 -21.40
N ARG A 9 -5.46 3.51 -20.50
CA ARG A 9 -5.19 3.15 -19.10
C ARG A 9 -5.57 1.70 -18.82
N CYS A 10 -5.10 1.18 -17.72
CA CYS A 10 -5.51 -0.14 -17.24
C CYS A 10 -7.03 -0.23 -17.10
N HIS A 11 -7.59 -1.40 -17.36
CA HIS A 11 -9.07 -1.59 -17.44
C HIS A 11 -9.80 -1.31 -16.12
N TRP A 12 -9.12 -1.44 -14.98
CA TRP A 12 -9.69 -1.23 -13.65
C TRP A 12 -9.87 0.25 -13.27
N VAL A 13 -9.31 1.19 -14.05
CA VAL A 13 -9.41 2.62 -13.76
C VAL A 13 -10.82 3.11 -14.06
N SER A 14 -11.48 3.69 -13.05
CA SER A 14 -12.82 4.27 -13.21
C SER A 14 -12.75 5.67 -13.83
N PRO A 15 -13.45 5.92 -14.97
CA PRO A 15 -13.48 7.25 -15.58
C PRO A 15 -14.25 8.29 -14.77
N THR A 16 -15.06 7.86 -13.81
CA THR A 16 -15.89 8.75 -12.99
C THR A 16 -15.26 9.09 -11.65
N ASN A 17 -14.17 8.40 -11.28
CA ASN A 17 -13.43 8.65 -10.02
C ASN A 17 -12.09 9.32 -10.33
N THR A 18 -12.02 10.65 -10.22
CA THR A 18 -10.82 11.43 -10.48
C THR A 18 -9.66 11.12 -9.53
N THR A 19 -9.96 10.75 -8.27
CA THR A 19 -8.95 10.32 -7.29
C THR A 19 -8.30 9.02 -7.72
N TYR A 20 -9.10 8.07 -8.20
CA TYR A 20 -8.63 6.77 -8.66
C TYR A 20 -7.83 6.89 -9.96
N LEU A 21 -8.30 7.76 -10.88
CA LEU A 21 -7.59 8.11 -12.10
C LEU A 21 -6.20 8.71 -11.80
N ARG A 22 -6.14 9.70 -10.90
CA ARG A 22 -4.88 10.34 -10.51
C ARG A 22 -3.92 9.35 -9.85
N TYR A 23 -4.44 8.49 -8.96
CA TYR A 23 -3.64 7.43 -8.34
C TYR A 23 -2.96 6.52 -9.39
N HIS A 24 -3.72 6.06 -10.40
CA HIS A 24 -3.17 5.27 -11.50
C HIS A 24 -2.09 6.02 -12.28
N ASP A 25 -2.35 7.28 -12.64
CA ASP A 25 -1.47 8.04 -13.53
C ASP A 25 -0.19 8.55 -12.83
N GLU A 26 -0.27 8.81 -11.53
CA GLU A 26 0.79 9.54 -10.80
C GLU A 26 1.48 8.74 -9.71
N GLU A 27 0.85 7.66 -9.16
CA GLU A 27 1.37 6.95 -8.01
C GLU A 27 1.60 5.45 -8.28
N TRP A 28 0.59 4.73 -8.73
CA TRP A 28 0.63 3.28 -8.86
C TRP A 28 1.73 2.79 -9.83
N GLY A 29 2.49 1.79 -9.38
CA GLY A 29 3.59 1.22 -10.19
C GLY A 29 4.83 2.10 -10.27
N ARG A 30 4.88 3.22 -9.53
CA ARG A 30 6.07 4.09 -9.45
C ARG A 30 6.89 3.74 -8.22
N PRO A 31 8.24 3.60 -8.36
CA PRO A 31 9.12 3.29 -7.25
C PRO A 31 9.02 4.31 -6.11
N VAL A 32 8.80 3.81 -4.90
CA VAL A 32 8.77 4.59 -3.66
C VAL A 32 9.94 4.17 -2.78
N HIS A 33 10.76 5.15 -2.37
CA HIS A 33 11.94 4.98 -1.52
C HIS A 33 11.83 5.78 -0.21
N ASP A 34 10.70 6.43 0.03
CA ASP A 34 10.43 7.17 1.26
C ASP A 34 9.70 6.29 2.27
N ASP A 35 10.31 6.06 3.43
CA ASP A 35 9.78 5.19 4.48
C ASP A 35 8.41 5.64 5.01
N HIS A 36 8.11 6.96 4.99
CA HIS A 36 6.81 7.47 5.40
C HIS A 36 5.71 7.06 4.40
N MET A 37 5.97 7.20 3.10
CA MET A 37 5.05 6.76 2.05
C MET A 37 4.91 5.24 2.03
N LEU A 38 6.01 4.50 2.21
CA LEU A 38 5.99 3.04 2.33
C LEU A 38 5.11 2.59 3.50
N PHE A 39 5.19 3.28 4.65
CA PHE A 39 4.35 2.98 5.81
C PHE A 39 2.88 3.34 5.56
N GLU A 40 2.58 4.54 5.03
CA GLU A 40 1.22 4.93 4.68
C GLU A 40 0.57 3.89 3.77
N MET A 41 1.23 3.51 2.67
CA MET A 41 0.69 2.54 1.71
C MET A 41 0.51 1.16 2.33
N LEU A 42 1.44 0.69 3.17
CA LEU A 42 1.32 -0.59 3.87
C LEU A 42 0.06 -0.63 4.75
N ILE A 43 -0.19 0.44 5.51
CA ILE A 43 -1.38 0.50 6.37
C ILE A 43 -2.66 0.58 5.53
N LEU A 44 -2.70 1.39 4.48
CA LEU A 44 -3.88 1.49 3.61
C LEU A 44 -4.21 0.16 2.94
N GLU A 45 -3.21 -0.58 2.43
CA GLU A 45 -3.38 -1.92 1.87
C GLU A 45 -3.87 -2.95 2.91
N ASN A 46 -3.41 -2.84 4.15
CA ASN A 46 -3.96 -3.68 5.22
C ASN A 46 -5.46 -3.40 5.45
N PHE A 47 -5.90 -2.14 5.30
CA PHE A 47 -7.31 -1.79 5.40
C PHE A 47 -8.11 -2.25 4.18
N GLN A 48 -7.49 -2.47 3.02
CA GLN A 48 -8.15 -3.00 1.83
C GLN A 48 -8.66 -4.44 2.01
N ALA A 49 -8.03 -5.27 2.83
CA ALA A 49 -8.41 -6.68 2.98
C ALA A 49 -9.93 -6.88 3.10
N GLY A 50 -10.55 -7.52 2.09
CA GLY A 50 -12.00 -7.73 1.98
C GLY A 50 -12.80 -6.53 1.48
N LEU A 51 -12.14 -5.49 0.94
CA LEU A 51 -12.75 -4.28 0.37
C LEU A 51 -12.14 -3.98 -1.01
N THR A 52 -12.73 -3.03 -1.74
CA THR A 52 -12.11 -2.49 -2.95
C THR A 52 -11.05 -1.45 -2.61
N TRP A 53 -10.00 -1.35 -3.41
CA TRP A 53 -8.98 -0.30 -3.25
C TRP A 53 -9.59 1.10 -3.36
N GLU A 54 -10.49 1.29 -4.31
CA GLU A 54 -11.22 2.55 -4.47
C GLU A 54 -11.89 3.02 -3.18
N CYS A 55 -12.49 2.10 -2.41
CA CYS A 55 -13.11 2.43 -1.11
C CYS A 55 -12.08 2.97 -0.12
N VAL A 56 -10.88 2.39 -0.06
CA VAL A 56 -9.79 2.83 0.82
C VAL A 56 -9.22 4.15 0.34
N LEU A 57 -8.93 4.25 -0.94
CA LEU A 57 -8.32 5.43 -1.56
C LEU A 57 -9.20 6.68 -1.40
N ASN A 58 -10.51 6.56 -1.59
CA ASN A 58 -11.46 7.66 -1.38
C ASN A 58 -11.51 8.14 0.09
N LYS A 59 -11.01 7.35 1.03
CA LYS A 59 -10.90 7.69 2.45
C LYS A 59 -9.48 8.09 2.87
N ARG A 60 -8.51 8.10 1.95
CA ARG A 60 -7.08 8.32 2.25
C ARG A 60 -6.83 9.58 3.07
N GLU A 61 -7.46 10.71 2.70
CA GLU A 61 -7.32 11.97 3.43
C GLU A 61 -7.91 11.91 4.84
N ALA A 62 -9.00 11.17 5.02
CA ALA A 62 -9.56 10.93 6.35
C ALA A 62 -8.63 10.02 7.18
N PHE A 63 -8.05 9.00 6.57
CA PHE A 63 -7.02 8.18 7.21
C PHE A 63 -5.80 9.00 7.62
N ARG A 64 -5.29 9.87 6.75
CA ARG A 64 -4.17 10.77 7.09
C ARG A 64 -4.46 11.61 8.32
N ARG A 65 -5.65 12.24 8.38
CA ARG A 65 -6.06 13.02 9.57
C ARG A 65 -6.19 12.15 10.81
N ALA A 66 -6.84 11.00 10.70
CA ALA A 66 -7.12 10.09 11.82
C ALA A 66 -5.85 9.44 12.39
N PHE A 67 -4.90 9.09 11.53
CA PHE A 67 -3.64 8.43 11.87
C PHE A 67 -2.45 9.41 12.00
N ASP A 68 -2.71 10.67 12.34
CA ASP A 68 -1.68 11.69 12.60
C ASP A 68 -0.68 11.84 11.44
N GLY A 69 -1.17 11.83 10.19
CA GLY A 69 -0.38 11.88 8.98
C GLY A 69 0.48 10.64 8.74
N PHE A 70 0.13 9.50 9.33
CA PHE A 70 0.93 8.27 9.34
C PHE A 70 2.34 8.47 9.94
N ASP A 71 2.47 9.39 10.91
CA ASP A 71 3.69 9.48 11.72
C ASP A 71 3.93 8.14 12.43
N LEU A 72 4.95 7.43 11.98
CA LEU A 72 5.27 6.09 12.43
C LEU A 72 5.46 5.99 13.95
N ARG A 73 6.07 7.01 14.57
CA ARG A 73 6.34 7.01 16.02
C ARG A 73 5.05 7.19 16.80
N LYS A 74 4.17 8.09 16.34
CA LYS A 74 2.86 8.31 16.94
C LYS A 74 1.99 7.06 16.82
N VAL A 75 1.88 6.49 15.61
CA VAL A 75 1.06 5.29 15.38
C VAL A 75 1.54 4.11 16.23
N ALA A 76 2.86 3.90 16.34
CA ALA A 76 3.43 2.82 17.15
C ALA A 76 3.14 2.95 18.66
N SER A 77 2.78 4.15 19.13
CA SER A 77 2.54 4.47 20.55
C SER A 77 1.09 4.81 20.88
N TYR A 78 0.13 4.54 20.00
CA TYR A 78 -1.29 4.85 20.27
C TYR A 78 -1.81 4.17 21.53
N SER A 79 -2.49 4.97 22.37
CA SER A 79 -3.17 4.49 23.57
C SER A 79 -4.52 3.85 23.25
N GLU A 80 -5.12 3.17 24.22
CA GLU A 80 -6.47 2.59 24.08
C GLU A 80 -7.54 3.67 23.84
N GLU A 81 -7.36 4.88 24.39
CA GLU A 81 -8.24 6.03 24.13
C GLU A 81 -8.18 6.44 22.65
N LYS A 82 -6.96 6.52 22.06
CA LYS A 82 -6.80 6.82 20.64
C LYS A 82 -7.40 5.72 19.76
N LEU A 83 -7.19 4.44 20.11
CA LEU A 83 -7.80 3.32 19.39
C LEU A 83 -9.32 3.34 19.43
N THR A 84 -9.90 3.73 20.58
CA THR A 84 -11.36 3.90 20.74
C THR A 84 -11.87 5.06 19.87
N ALA A 85 -11.16 6.19 19.85
CA ALA A 85 -11.50 7.32 18.99
C ALA A 85 -11.47 6.95 17.50
N LEU A 86 -10.46 6.19 17.05
CA LEU A 86 -10.38 5.69 15.68
C LEU A 86 -11.55 4.75 15.32
N GLN A 87 -12.02 3.92 16.27
CA GLN A 87 -13.17 3.04 16.05
C GLN A 87 -14.49 3.83 15.96
N ALA A 88 -14.56 5.04 16.52
CA ALA A 88 -15.71 5.92 16.43
C ALA A 88 -15.69 6.83 15.18
N ASP A 89 -14.53 7.00 14.52
CA ASP A 89 -14.38 7.89 13.37
C ASP A 89 -15.05 7.31 12.10
N SER A 90 -16.16 7.91 11.67
CA SER A 90 -16.89 7.52 10.46
C SER A 90 -16.15 7.82 9.16
N GLY A 91 -15.14 8.66 9.19
CA GLY A 91 -14.29 8.99 8.03
C GLY A 91 -13.45 7.83 7.56
N ILE A 92 -13.10 6.90 8.46
CA ILE A 92 -12.23 5.76 8.15
C ILE A 92 -13.00 4.42 8.15
N ILE A 93 -12.30 3.34 7.82
CA ILE A 93 -12.82 1.98 7.93
C ILE A 93 -12.70 1.52 9.39
N ARG A 94 -13.84 1.45 10.09
CA ARG A 94 -13.94 1.20 11.55
C ARG A 94 -13.81 -0.28 11.92
N ASN A 95 -12.76 -0.94 11.44
CA ASN A 95 -12.48 -2.32 11.79
C ASN A 95 -11.51 -2.38 12.97
N ARG A 96 -12.00 -2.80 14.14
CA ARG A 96 -11.22 -2.88 15.38
C ARG A 96 -9.91 -3.66 15.24
N LEU A 97 -9.93 -4.79 14.52
CA LEU A 97 -8.74 -5.63 14.37
C LEU A 97 -7.70 -4.96 13.48
N LYS A 98 -8.12 -4.29 12.39
CA LYS A 98 -7.22 -3.57 11.49
C LYS A 98 -6.62 -2.33 12.16
N ILE A 99 -7.41 -1.60 12.96
CA ILE A 99 -6.94 -0.43 13.73
C ILE A 99 -5.84 -0.88 14.73
N ARG A 100 -6.06 -1.95 15.48
CA ARG A 100 -5.04 -2.51 16.38
C ARG A 100 -3.84 -3.05 15.63
N ALA A 101 -4.06 -3.67 14.49
CA ALA A 101 -2.99 -4.17 13.64
C ALA A 101 -2.07 -3.05 13.12
N ALA A 102 -2.60 -1.86 12.85
CA ALA A 102 -1.79 -0.73 12.41
C ALA A 102 -0.72 -0.36 13.46
N VAL A 103 -1.05 -0.40 14.76
CA VAL A 103 -0.08 -0.16 15.83
C VAL A 103 1.00 -1.24 15.88
N VAL A 104 0.59 -2.51 15.83
CA VAL A 104 1.54 -3.63 15.80
C VAL A 104 2.46 -3.54 14.58
N ASN A 105 1.90 -3.24 13.41
CA ASN A 105 2.65 -3.11 12.17
C ASN A 105 3.62 -1.93 12.22
N ALA A 106 3.24 -0.81 12.84
CA ALA A 106 4.14 0.33 13.06
C ALA A 106 5.33 -0.04 13.94
N GLN A 107 5.10 -0.80 15.02
CA GLN A 107 6.17 -1.27 15.91
C GLN A 107 7.13 -2.25 15.19
N VAL A 108 6.60 -3.14 14.36
CA VAL A 108 7.42 -4.05 13.54
C VAL A 108 8.18 -3.29 12.47
N PHE A 109 7.56 -2.30 11.83
CA PHE A 109 8.20 -1.42 10.85
C PHE A 109 9.41 -0.70 11.45
N GLN A 110 9.29 -0.16 12.67
CA GLN A 110 10.43 0.46 13.40
C GLN A 110 11.57 -0.55 13.68
N LYS A 111 11.23 -1.79 14.03
CA LYS A 111 12.25 -2.84 14.23
C LYS A 111 12.99 -3.15 12.94
N ILE A 112 12.28 -3.21 11.82
CA ILE A 112 12.89 -3.41 10.50
C ILE A 112 13.81 -2.24 10.14
N GLN A 113 13.39 -0.99 10.39
CA GLN A 113 14.24 0.18 10.19
C GLN A 113 15.53 0.12 11.04
N GLN A 114 15.44 -0.35 12.28
CA GLN A 114 16.61 -0.52 13.16
C GLN A 114 17.56 -1.60 12.64
N GLU A 115 17.04 -2.69 12.11
CA GLU A 115 17.82 -3.82 11.59
C GLU A 115 18.48 -3.50 10.24
N TRP A 116 17.78 -2.82 9.34
CA TRP A 116 18.17 -2.60 7.94
C TRP A 116 18.66 -1.18 7.64
N GLY A 117 18.51 -0.25 8.58
CA GLY A 117 18.75 1.18 8.40
C GLY A 117 17.55 1.95 7.84
N SER A 118 16.69 1.31 7.03
CA SER A 118 15.40 1.82 6.57
C SER A 118 14.47 0.66 6.17
N PHE A 119 13.17 0.92 6.09
CA PHE A 119 12.24 -0.05 5.52
C PHE A 119 12.39 -0.14 4.00
N ASP A 120 12.77 0.94 3.34
CA ASP A 120 13.13 0.99 1.94
C ASP A 120 14.20 -0.07 1.60
N ARG A 121 15.32 -0.07 2.31
CA ARG A 121 16.38 -1.08 2.12
C ARG A 121 15.88 -2.51 2.34
N TYR A 122 15.06 -2.74 3.37
CA TYR A 122 14.45 -4.04 3.62
C TYR A 122 13.53 -4.45 2.46
N LEU A 123 12.75 -3.53 1.91
CA LEU A 123 11.79 -3.85 0.86
C LEU A 123 12.49 -4.14 -0.47
N TRP A 124 13.39 -3.27 -0.88
CA TRP A 124 14.02 -3.34 -2.19
C TRP A 124 15.11 -4.42 -2.31
N HIS A 125 15.70 -4.89 -1.18
CA HIS A 125 16.68 -5.99 -1.24
C HIS A 125 16.09 -7.28 -1.83
N TRP A 126 14.78 -7.51 -1.70
CA TRP A 126 14.11 -8.70 -2.22
C TRP A 126 14.16 -8.82 -3.75
N THR A 127 14.45 -7.74 -4.45
CA THR A 127 14.50 -7.68 -5.91
C THR A 127 15.86 -7.20 -6.43
N ASP A 128 16.89 -7.10 -5.58
CA ASP A 128 18.18 -6.46 -5.91
C ASP A 128 17.95 -5.05 -6.52
N GLU A 129 17.03 -4.29 -5.92
CA GLU A 129 16.62 -2.94 -6.33
C GLU A 129 16.03 -2.84 -7.76
N LYS A 130 15.57 -3.96 -8.32
CA LYS A 130 14.99 -4.02 -9.67
C LYS A 130 13.48 -4.00 -9.61
N ILE A 131 12.87 -3.30 -10.55
CA ILE A 131 11.43 -3.33 -10.77
C ILE A 131 11.07 -4.64 -11.48
N ILE A 132 10.11 -5.39 -10.92
CA ILE A 132 9.61 -6.63 -11.51
C ILE A 132 8.42 -6.31 -12.40
N GLN A 133 8.42 -6.81 -13.63
CA GLN A 133 7.28 -6.68 -14.55
C GLN A 133 6.38 -7.91 -14.41
N GLU A 134 5.19 -7.72 -13.89
CA GLU A 134 4.18 -8.79 -13.76
C GLU A 134 2.79 -8.23 -14.02
N VAL A 135 2.02 -8.87 -14.90
CA VAL A 135 0.64 -8.49 -15.24
C VAL A 135 -0.28 -9.68 -14.96
N ASP A 136 -1.56 -9.41 -14.70
CA ASP A 136 -2.61 -10.43 -14.52
C ASP A 136 -2.36 -11.43 -13.37
N LYS A 137 -1.71 -10.97 -12.30
CA LYS A 137 -1.47 -11.76 -11.10
C LYS A 137 -2.06 -11.07 -9.85
N VAL A 138 -2.35 -11.86 -8.84
CA VAL A 138 -2.79 -11.41 -7.51
C VAL A 138 -1.84 -11.85 -6.39
N SER A 139 -0.82 -12.64 -6.74
CA SER A 139 0.27 -13.08 -5.86
C SER A 139 1.44 -13.59 -6.70
N SER A 140 2.62 -13.67 -6.10
CA SER A 140 3.83 -14.22 -6.74
C SER A 140 4.74 -14.84 -5.68
N PRO A 141 5.76 -15.63 -6.06
CA PRO A 141 6.77 -16.12 -5.11
C PRO A 141 7.42 -15.01 -4.30
N LEU A 142 7.58 -13.82 -4.88
CA LEU A 142 8.09 -12.64 -4.18
C LEU A 142 7.15 -12.19 -3.06
N SER A 143 5.86 -12.00 -3.36
CA SER A 143 4.87 -11.62 -2.35
C SER A 143 4.68 -12.69 -1.28
N ASP A 144 4.82 -13.97 -1.62
CA ASP A 144 4.77 -15.09 -0.68
C ASP A 144 5.95 -15.01 0.31
N ALA A 145 7.17 -14.78 -0.19
CA ALA A 145 8.37 -14.69 0.63
C ALA A 145 8.31 -13.50 1.60
N ILE A 146 7.96 -12.31 1.09
CA ILE A 146 7.82 -11.09 1.90
C ILE A 146 6.69 -11.25 2.93
N SER A 147 5.52 -11.76 2.52
CA SER A 147 4.40 -12.04 3.41
C SER A 147 4.81 -12.97 4.57
N LYS A 148 5.55 -14.02 4.25
CA LYS A 148 6.05 -14.99 5.24
C LYS A 148 7.01 -14.32 6.24
N ASP A 149 7.95 -13.52 5.77
CA ASP A 149 8.90 -12.81 6.64
C ASP A 149 8.20 -11.77 7.51
N LEU A 150 7.33 -10.93 6.96
CA LEU A 150 6.57 -9.94 7.71
C LEU A 150 5.67 -10.58 8.80
N LYS A 151 5.02 -11.71 8.49
CA LYS A 151 4.25 -12.49 9.47
C LYS A 151 5.15 -13.03 10.58
N LYS A 152 6.31 -13.58 10.24
CA LYS A 152 7.29 -14.08 11.21
C LYS A 152 7.77 -12.96 12.14
N ARG A 153 7.90 -11.74 11.65
CA ARG A 153 8.24 -10.54 12.42
C ARG A 153 7.08 -10.03 13.29
N GLY A 154 5.87 -10.55 13.07
CA GLY A 154 4.67 -10.25 13.88
C GLY A 154 3.65 -9.32 13.23
N MET A 155 3.87 -8.85 12.00
CA MET A 155 2.89 -8.03 11.29
C MET A 155 1.56 -8.78 11.07
N LYS A 156 0.48 -8.02 10.99
CA LYS A 156 -0.89 -8.50 10.79
C LYS A 156 -1.46 -7.97 9.48
N PHE A 157 -2.42 -8.70 8.91
CA PHE A 157 -3.05 -8.37 7.61
C PHE A 157 -2.04 -8.21 6.45
N VAL A 158 -0.94 -8.96 6.50
CA VAL A 158 0.11 -8.99 5.48
C VAL A 158 0.09 -10.32 4.72
N GLY A 159 -1.11 -10.79 4.31
CA GLY A 159 -1.26 -11.95 3.45
C GLY A 159 -0.66 -11.69 2.06
N THR A 160 -0.31 -12.77 1.33
CA THR A 160 0.40 -12.64 0.04
C THR A 160 -0.32 -11.75 -0.96
N VAL A 161 -1.66 -11.81 -1.03
CA VAL A 161 -2.47 -10.96 -1.92
C VAL A 161 -2.35 -9.47 -1.54
N ILE A 162 -2.37 -9.17 -0.23
CA ILE A 162 -2.21 -7.79 0.26
C ILE A 162 -0.78 -7.29 0.01
N ILE A 163 0.21 -8.15 0.24
CA ILE A 163 1.60 -7.79 -0.04
C ILE A 163 1.82 -7.62 -1.54
N TYR A 164 1.21 -8.44 -2.39
CA TYR A 164 1.28 -8.26 -3.84
C TYR A 164 0.72 -6.90 -4.28
N ALA A 165 -0.48 -6.54 -3.81
CA ALA A 165 -1.08 -5.23 -4.06
C ALA A 165 -0.21 -4.08 -3.53
N TYR A 166 0.37 -4.24 -2.34
CA TYR A 166 1.32 -3.29 -1.77
C TYR A 166 2.56 -3.11 -2.66
N LEU A 167 3.16 -4.21 -3.16
CA LEU A 167 4.32 -4.14 -4.05
C LEU A 167 4.01 -3.43 -5.38
N GLN A 168 2.79 -3.60 -5.90
CA GLN A 168 2.30 -2.85 -7.05
C GLN A 168 2.11 -1.36 -6.71
N ALA A 169 1.50 -1.06 -5.57
CA ALA A 169 1.23 0.30 -5.14
C ALA A 169 2.51 1.14 -4.97
N VAL A 170 3.61 0.51 -4.48
CA VAL A 170 4.90 1.18 -4.24
C VAL A 170 5.94 0.94 -5.34
N GLY A 171 5.53 0.35 -6.47
CA GLY A 171 6.33 0.25 -7.68
C GLY A 171 7.46 -0.77 -7.65
N VAL A 172 7.52 -1.66 -6.66
CA VAL A 172 8.41 -2.84 -6.70
C VAL A 172 7.97 -3.79 -7.82
N ILE A 173 6.66 -3.91 -8.02
CA ILE A 173 6.06 -4.61 -9.15
C ILE A 173 5.35 -3.57 -10.03
N ASN A 174 5.72 -3.51 -11.31
CA ASN A 174 4.96 -2.76 -12.30
C ASN A 174 4.01 -3.72 -13.01
N SER A 175 2.71 -3.47 -12.84
CA SER A 175 1.63 -4.29 -13.41
C SER A 175 0.76 -3.52 -14.41
N HIS A 176 1.27 -2.44 -14.98
CA HIS A 176 0.53 -1.74 -16.05
C HIS A 176 0.31 -2.68 -17.24
N GLU A 177 -0.93 -2.78 -17.69
CA GLU A 177 -1.34 -3.62 -18.81
C GLU A 177 -0.62 -3.24 -20.10
N SER A 178 -0.42 -4.18 -21.00
CA SER A 178 0.36 -3.99 -22.25
C SER A 178 -0.11 -2.82 -23.12
N GLY A 179 -1.39 -2.45 -23.05
CA GLY A 179 -1.94 -1.28 -23.76
C GLY A 179 -1.89 0.03 -22.96
N CYS A 180 -1.51 0.00 -21.68
CA CYS A 180 -1.50 1.18 -20.84
C CYS A 180 -0.34 2.11 -21.22
N PHE A 181 -0.59 3.42 -21.25
CA PHE A 181 0.45 4.42 -21.58
C PHE A 181 1.63 4.47 -20.58
N LEU A 182 1.45 3.86 -19.39
CA LEU A 182 2.49 3.72 -18.36
C LEU A 182 3.22 2.38 -18.40
N ASN A 183 2.83 1.48 -19.31
CA ASN A 183 3.56 0.23 -19.47
C ASN A 183 4.95 0.50 -20.09
N PRO A 184 6.05 -0.03 -19.52
CA PRO A 184 7.40 0.21 -20.04
C PRO A 184 7.60 -0.14 -21.50
N SER A 185 6.82 -1.09 -22.06
CA SER A 185 6.89 -1.44 -23.48
C SER A 185 6.28 -0.38 -24.42
N GLN A 186 5.61 0.63 -23.86
CA GLN A 186 5.01 1.75 -24.60
C GLN A 186 5.85 3.04 -24.50
N GLN A 187 6.93 3.01 -23.73
CA GLN A 187 7.89 4.12 -23.56
C GLN A 187 9.15 3.86 -24.36
#